data_fee66b0aeef07f927f00ce025ed1dd11
#
_entry.id   fee66b0aeef07f927f00ce025ed1dd11
#
_cell.length_a   1.000
_cell.length_b   1.000
_cell.length_c   1.000
_cell.angle_alpha   90.00
_cell.angle_beta   90.00
_cell.angle_gamma   90.00
#
_symmetry.space_group_name_H-M   'P 1'
#
loop_
_entity.id
_entity.type
_entity.pdbx_description
1 polymer ?
#
loop_
_entity_poly.entity_id
_entity_poly.type
_entity_poly.pdbx_seq_one_letter_code
_entity_poly.pdbx_strand_id
1 'polypeptide(L)'
;MTSSKYLIAGIVLLITVVLVGTATAYANIDYAQEGTVKVVTYFGRIERVYTPSDGWFTTLAPGRESHEVNIRSFTESAPVRVTSKDNAALNVNIDVTAYTDAAKVEEYVRKYSFDEAERHKRRNEILKGLLQTEARNAFSEFNAYEIYANQEGIQKRIVDALKPQLASQLQLVMESVQLGNPDFADDRIEAAASEVVANEKQKQAEEAKLEAAKISAQTKQIEAQTYANPALLDIKRLELQLEIERARSEGIKNHQGALTIMYGSGQGVQLQVPAGR
;
A
#
# COMPACT_ATOMS: atom_id res chain seq x y z
N MET A 1 -28.93 -37.30 62.58
CA MET A 1 -29.40 -36.69 61.29
C MET A 1 -28.82 -35.31 61.02
N THR A 2 -28.20 -34.62 61.93
CA THR A 2 -27.60 -33.28 61.77
C THR A 2 -26.28 -33.24 60.99
N SER A 3 -25.39 -34.26 61.18
CA SER A 3 -24.08 -34.32 60.56
C SER A 3 -24.09 -34.36 59.04
N SER A 4 -25.03 -35.06 58.39
CA SER A 4 -25.14 -35.16 56.94
C SER A 4 -25.48 -33.81 56.24
N LYS A 5 -26.28 -32.98 56.90
CA LYS A 5 -26.65 -31.67 56.35
C LYS A 5 -25.49 -30.70 56.30
N TYR A 6 -24.63 -30.71 57.30
CA TYR A 6 -23.41 -29.89 57.36
C TYR A 6 -22.36 -30.36 56.34
N LEU A 7 -22.28 -31.66 56.09
CA LEU A 7 -21.38 -32.22 55.08
C LEU A 7 -21.79 -31.82 53.66
N ILE A 8 -23.10 -31.87 53.36
CA ILE A 8 -23.64 -31.45 52.07
C ILE A 8 -23.46 -29.92 51.89
N ALA A 9 -23.74 -29.12 52.94
CA ALA A 9 -23.52 -27.67 52.88
C ALA A 9 -22.06 -27.29 52.66
N GLY A 10 -21.13 -28.02 53.26
CA GLY A 10 -19.69 -27.85 53.06
C GLY A 10 -19.24 -28.17 51.63
N ILE A 11 -19.76 -29.26 51.05
CA ILE A 11 -19.47 -29.62 49.66
C ILE A 11 -20.01 -28.58 48.66
N VAL A 12 -21.26 -28.12 48.89
CA VAL A 12 -21.89 -27.08 48.03
C VAL A 12 -21.08 -25.80 48.12
N LEU A 13 -20.67 -25.36 49.30
CA LEU A 13 -19.84 -24.18 49.49
C LEU A 13 -18.48 -24.31 48.76
N LEU A 14 -17.84 -25.44 48.88
CA LEU A 14 -16.54 -25.70 48.22
C LEU A 14 -16.70 -25.68 46.69
N ILE A 15 -17.74 -26.30 46.15
CA ILE A 15 -18.02 -26.26 44.71
C ILE A 15 -18.30 -24.83 44.25
N THR A 16 -19.03 -24.06 45.02
CA THR A 16 -19.34 -22.64 44.67
C THR A 16 -18.06 -21.79 44.67
N VAL A 17 -17.19 -21.97 45.66
CA VAL A 17 -15.92 -21.25 45.73
C VAL A 17 -15.00 -21.63 44.56
N VAL A 18 -14.94 -22.91 44.18
CA VAL A 18 -14.16 -23.38 43.04
C VAL A 18 -14.72 -22.82 41.74
N LEU A 19 -16.06 -22.84 41.55
CA LEU A 19 -16.70 -22.31 40.36
C LEU A 19 -16.51 -20.77 40.23
N VAL A 20 -16.68 -20.05 41.34
CA VAL A 20 -16.46 -18.58 41.33
C VAL A 20 -14.98 -18.27 41.10
N GLY A 21 -14.06 -19.03 41.72
CA GLY A 21 -12.63 -18.87 41.56
C GLY A 21 -12.15 -19.14 40.12
N THR A 22 -12.68 -20.20 39.49
CA THR A 22 -12.38 -20.50 38.10
C THR A 22 -12.98 -19.46 37.13
N ALA A 23 -14.24 -19.06 37.36
CA ALA A 23 -14.89 -18.04 36.55
C ALA A 23 -14.14 -16.68 36.62
N THR A 24 -13.71 -16.27 37.81
CA THR A 24 -12.92 -15.04 37.98
C THR A 24 -11.52 -15.17 37.35
N ALA A 25 -10.89 -16.33 37.40
CA ALA A 25 -9.62 -16.56 36.75
C ALA A 25 -9.76 -16.44 35.20
N TYR A 26 -10.77 -17.07 34.62
CA TYR A 26 -11.04 -17.01 33.19
C TYR A 26 -11.39 -15.58 32.71
N ALA A 27 -12.20 -14.84 33.47
CA ALA A 27 -12.61 -13.48 33.14
C ALA A 27 -11.44 -12.46 33.14
N ASN A 28 -10.30 -12.81 33.74
CA ASN A 28 -9.13 -11.95 33.81
C ASN A 28 -7.94 -12.43 32.96
N ILE A 29 -8.18 -13.39 32.07
CA ILE A 29 -7.21 -13.79 31.05
C ILE A 29 -7.44 -12.91 29.82
N ASP A 30 -6.39 -12.27 29.37
CA ASP A 30 -6.40 -11.42 28.17
C ASP A 30 -5.23 -11.79 27.25
N TYR A 31 -5.31 -11.41 25.98
CA TYR A 31 -4.27 -11.62 24.98
C TYR A 31 -4.30 -10.52 23.93
N ALA A 32 -3.16 -10.24 23.31
CA ALA A 32 -3.07 -9.31 22.21
C ALA A 32 -3.49 -10.00 20.90
N GLN A 33 -4.43 -9.41 20.17
CA GLN A 33 -4.84 -9.91 18.86
C GLN A 33 -3.87 -9.44 17.78
N GLU A 34 -3.87 -10.11 16.62
CA GLU A 34 -3.09 -9.65 15.47
C GLU A 34 -3.48 -8.22 15.07
N GLY A 35 -2.49 -7.35 14.92
CA GLY A 35 -2.67 -5.94 14.62
C GLY A 35 -3.01 -5.08 15.83
N THR A 36 -2.98 -5.63 17.05
CA THR A 36 -3.12 -4.88 18.30
C THR A 36 -1.99 -5.22 19.28
N VAL A 37 -1.77 -4.33 20.22
CA VAL A 37 -0.83 -4.51 21.33
C VAL A 37 -1.58 -4.16 22.60
N LYS A 38 -1.36 -4.94 23.67
CA LYS A 38 -1.96 -4.68 24.98
C LYS A 38 -0.91 -4.06 25.90
N VAL A 39 -1.22 -2.87 26.39
CA VAL A 39 -0.41 -2.19 27.40
C VAL A 39 -1.02 -2.43 28.77
N VAL A 40 -0.32 -3.18 29.59
CA VAL A 40 -0.75 -3.49 30.95
C VAL A 40 -0.17 -2.47 31.90
N THR A 41 -1.06 -1.85 32.69
CA THR A 41 -0.69 -0.89 33.72
C THR A 41 -0.94 -1.47 35.11
N TYR A 42 -0.14 -1.04 36.07
CA TYR A 42 -0.33 -1.31 37.47
C TYR A 42 -0.38 0.01 38.25
N PHE A 43 -1.53 0.32 38.83
CA PHE A 43 -1.82 1.63 39.43
C PHE A 43 -1.41 2.81 38.54
N GLY A 44 -1.78 2.76 37.25
CA GLY A 44 -1.50 3.82 36.29
C GLY A 44 -0.05 3.89 35.78
N ARG A 45 0.83 2.95 36.17
CA ARG A 45 2.18 2.84 35.63
C ARG A 45 2.25 1.69 34.63
N ILE A 46 2.87 1.90 33.48
CA ILE A 46 3.09 0.82 32.50
C ILE A 46 4.00 -0.24 33.13
N GLU A 47 3.49 -1.45 33.20
CA GLU A 47 4.20 -2.61 33.71
C GLU A 47 4.86 -3.37 32.56
N ARG A 48 4.08 -3.65 31.51
CA ARG A 48 4.54 -4.40 30.35
C ARG A 48 3.64 -4.15 29.14
N VAL A 49 4.25 -4.30 27.97
CA VAL A 49 3.57 -4.29 26.67
C VAL A 49 3.56 -5.72 26.16
N TYR A 50 2.37 -6.22 25.80
CA TYR A 50 2.17 -7.56 25.24
C TYR A 50 1.85 -7.47 23.77
N THR A 51 2.61 -8.20 22.98
CA THR A 51 2.38 -8.37 21.53
C THR A 51 1.64 -9.69 21.27
N PRO A 52 1.11 -9.93 20.07
CA PRO A 52 0.46 -11.21 19.74
C PRO A 52 1.34 -12.44 19.96
N SER A 53 2.66 -12.28 19.88
CA SER A 53 3.63 -13.36 20.11
C SER A 53 3.87 -13.71 21.57
N ASP A 54 3.51 -12.83 22.52
CA ASP A 54 3.71 -13.05 23.95
C ASP A 54 2.70 -14.02 24.56
N GLY A 55 1.63 -14.37 23.84
CA GLY A 55 0.58 -15.26 24.30
C GLY A 55 -0.42 -14.56 25.23
N TRP A 56 -0.99 -15.34 26.15
CA TRP A 56 -1.98 -14.84 27.10
C TRP A 56 -1.34 -14.34 28.40
N PHE A 57 -1.98 -13.40 29.05
CA PHE A 57 -1.60 -12.84 30.34
C PHE A 57 -2.83 -12.65 31.25
N THR A 58 -2.62 -12.34 32.51
CA THR A 58 -3.70 -12.14 33.47
C THR A 58 -3.68 -10.73 34.05
N THR A 59 -4.88 -10.16 34.23
CA THR A 59 -5.11 -8.86 34.88
C THR A 59 -5.68 -9.02 36.30
N LEU A 60 -5.59 -10.21 36.88
CA LEU A 60 -6.21 -10.56 38.17
C LEU A 60 -5.73 -9.72 39.36
N ALA A 61 -4.57 -9.08 39.26
CA ALA A 61 -4.04 -8.28 40.38
C ALA A 61 -4.83 -6.96 40.53
N PRO A 62 -5.20 -6.57 41.77
CA PRO A 62 -5.86 -5.30 42.02
C PRO A 62 -5.05 -4.12 41.49
N GLY A 63 -5.70 -3.19 40.77
CA GLY A 63 -5.06 -2.03 40.17
C GLY A 63 -4.29 -2.31 38.89
N ARG A 64 -4.38 -3.53 38.35
CA ARG A 64 -3.87 -3.89 37.03
C ARG A 64 -4.98 -3.70 36.00
N GLU A 65 -4.67 -2.95 34.94
CA GLU A 65 -5.59 -2.64 33.85
C GLU A 65 -4.89 -2.97 32.52
N SER A 66 -5.67 -3.37 31.52
CA SER A 66 -5.21 -3.66 30.16
C SER A 66 -5.80 -2.65 29.20
N HIS A 67 -4.94 -1.97 28.43
CA HIS A 67 -5.32 -1.00 27.42
C HIS A 67 -4.92 -1.50 26.03
N GLU A 68 -5.87 -1.55 25.11
CA GLU A 68 -5.61 -1.96 23.75
C GLU A 68 -5.11 -0.80 22.91
N VAL A 69 -4.10 -1.08 22.10
CA VAL A 69 -3.55 -0.14 21.12
C VAL A 69 -3.56 -0.80 19.75
N ASN A 70 -4.30 -0.22 18.83
CA ASN A 70 -4.30 -0.63 17.44
C ASN A 70 -3.01 -0.18 16.75
N ILE A 71 -2.27 -1.13 16.17
CA ILE A 71 -1.02 -0.88 15.43
C ILE A 71 -1.19 -1.09 13.92
N ARG A 72 -2.41 -1.35 13.44
CA ARG A 72 -2.70 -1.46 12.01
C ARG A 72 -2.57 -0.10 11.34
N SER A 73 -2.33 -0.15 10.04
CA SER A 73 -2.35 1.05 9.21
C SER A 73 -3.72 1.70 9.23
N PHE A 74 -3.74 3.00 9.34
CA PHE A 74 -4.93 3.84 9.23
C PHE A 74 -4.66 4.96 8.23
N THR A 75 -5.71 5.43 7.58
CA THR A 75 -5.63 6.58 6.67
C THR A 75 -6.43 7.72 7.27
N GLU A 76 -5.80 8.88 7.36
CA GLU A 76 -6.44 10.12 7.78
C GLU A 76 -6.46 11.09 6.61
N SER A 77 -7.66 11.56 6.25
CA SER A 77 -7.88 12.57 5.22
C SER A 77 -8.05 13.93 5.86
N ALA A 78 -7.29 14.90 5.42
CA ALA A 78 -7.39 16.27 5.88
C ALA A 78 -7.57 17.24 4.69
N PRO A 79 -8.67 17.98 4.64
CA PRO A 79 -8.80 19.12 3.74
C PRO A 79 -7.90 20.26 4.26
N VAL A 80 -6.98 20.68 3.43
CA VAL A 80 -6.02 21.73 3.77
C VAL A 80 -6.17 22.89 2.82
N ARG A 81 -6.34 24.09 3.38
CA ARG A 81 -6.31 25.34 2.61
C ARG A 81 -4.89 25.89 2.58
N VAL A 82 -4.34 25.99 1.40
CA VAL A 82 -2.99 26.49 1.14
C VAL A 82 -3.00 27.66 0.17
N THR A 83 -1.86 28.31 0.05
CA THR A 83 -1.67 29.43 -0.86
C THR A 83 -0.42 29.16 -1.68
N SER A 84 -0.51 29.36 -2.98
CA SER A 84 0.63 29.28 -3.89
C SER A 84 1.58 30.47 -3.73
N LYS A 85 2.73 30.43 -4.39
CA LYS A 85 3.75 31.49 -4.37
C LYS A 85 3.22 32.83 -4.87
N ASP A 86 2.30 32.82 -5.83
CA ASP A 86 1.63 33.98 -6.42
C ASP A 86 0.32 34.36 -5.70
N ASN A 87 0.16 33.89 -4.45
CA ASN A 87 -0.98 34.16 -3.57
C ASN A 87 -2.33 33.62 -4.04
N ALA A 88 -2.38 32.66 -4.95
CA ALA A 88 -3.62 31.98 -5.29
C ALA A 88 -4.00 31.01 -4.15
N ALA A 89 -5.22 31.16 -3.64
CA ALA A 89 -5.75 30.25 -2.61
C ALA A 89 -6.31 28.99 -3.27
N LEU A 90 -5.99 27.82 -2.69
CA LEU A 90 -6.50 26.54 -3.14
C LEU A 90 -6.78 25.61 -1.96
N ASN A 91 -7.69 24.68 -2.16
CA ASN A 91 -8.01 23.60 -1.24
C ASN A 91 -7.47 22.30 -1.80
N VAL A 92 -6.82 21.50 -0.96
CA VAL A 92 -6.28 20.20 -1.34
C VAL A 92 -6.63 19.20 -0.24
N ASN A 93 -7.12 18.03 -0.63
CA ASN A 93 -7.25 16.91 0.27
C ASN A 93 -5.93 16.16 0.33
N ILE A 94 -5.43 15.91 1.52
CA ILE A 94 -4.20 15.15 1.74
C ILE A 94 -4.55 13.94 2.57
N ASP A 95 -4.29 12.76 2.02
CA ASP A 95 -4.49 11.48 2.67
C ASP A 95 -3.14 10.94 3.14
N VAL A 96 -3.03 10.68 4.43
CA VAL A 96 -1.83 10.10 5.03
C VAL A 96 -2.16 8.74 5.59
N THR A 97 -1.44 7.74 5.12
CA THR A 97 -1.49 6.38 5.66
C THR A 97 -0.27 6.15 6.54
N ALA A 98 -0.54 5.78 7.78
CA ALA A 98 0.48 5.55 8.80
C ALA A 98 0.05 4.45 9.77
N TYR A 99 1.01 3.90 10.51
CA TYR A 99 0.74 2.95 11.60
C TYR A 99 1.62 3.25 12.81
N THR A 100 1.21 2.73 13.96
CA THR A 100 1.99 2.84 15.20
C THR A 100 3.04 1.74 15.24
N ASP A 101 4.31 2.09 15.44
CA ASP A 101 5.38 1.12 15.64
C ASP A 101 5.18 0.38 16.96
N ALA A 102 5.04 -0.95 16.88
CA ALA A 102 4.86 -1.80 18.06
C ALA A 102 5.97 -1.59 19.14
N ALA A 103 7.19 -1.32 18.70
CA ALA A 103 8.32 -1.06 19.62
C ALA A 103 8.19 0.29 20.36
N LYS A 104 7.40 1.22 19.85
CA LYS A 104 7.21 2.58 20.41
C LYS A 104 5.85 2.76 21.09
N VAL A 105 5.03 1.72 21.17
CA VAL A 105 3.69 1.79 21.75
C VAL A 105 3.72 2.30 23.20
N GLU A 106 4.70 1.90 23.99
CA GLU A 106 4.84 2.37 25.38
C GLU A 106 4.99 3.90 25.44
N GLU A 107 5.89 4.46 24.63
CA GLU A 107 6.13 5.89 24.54
C GLU A 107 4.90 6.63 24.00
N TYR A 108 4.26 6.06 22.99
CA TYR A 108 3.05 6.59 22.39
C TYR A 108 1.91 6.72 23.40
N VAL A 109 1.62 5.66 24.16
CA VAL A 109 0.55 5.67 25.18
C VAL A 109 0.90 6.61 26.34
N ARG A 110 2.13 6.60 26.81
CA ARG A 110 2.61 7.49 27.88
C ARG A 110 2.46 8.97 27.51
N LYS A 111 2.70 9.30 26.24
CA LYS A 111 2.64 10.69 25.75
C LYS A 111 1.22 11.19 25.51
N TYR A 112 0.32 10.32 25.03
CA TYR A 112 -0.98 10.78 24.56
C TYR A 112 -2.14 10.45 25.48
N SER A 113 -2.36 9.23 25.87
CA SER A 113 -3.34 8.79 26.87
C SER A 113 -3.43 7.25 26.91
N PHE A 114 -3.89 6.70 28.03
CA PHE A 114 -4.34 5.32 28.14
C PHE A 114 -5.72 5.12 27.50
N ASP A 115 -6.56 6.14 27.47
CA ASP A 115 -7.86 6.12 26.81
C ASP A 115 -7.68 6.19 25.28
N GLU A 116 -8.33 5.25 24.59
CA GLU A 116 -8.20 5.12 23.12
C GLU A 116 -8.81 6.29 22.37
N ALA A 117 -9.99 6.75 22.78
CA ALA A 117 -10.70 7.83 22.11
C ALA A 117 -9.93 9.15 22.25
N GLU A 118 -9.42 9.43 23.45
CA GLU A 118 -8.60 10.62 23.70
C GLU A 118 -7.28 10.57 22.93
N ARG A 119 -6.64 9.40 22.88
CA ARG A 119 -5.40 9.16 22.13
C ARG A 119 -5.59 9.41 20.63
N HIS A 120 -6.69 8.88 20.05
CA HIS A 120 -7.03 9.10 18.64
C HIS A 120 -7.32 10.57 18.35
N LYS A 121 -8.07 11.24 19.21
CA LYS A 121 -8.38 12.67 19.05
C LYS A 121 -7.11 13.51 19.04
N ARG A 122 -6.26 13.37 20.03
CA ARG A 122 -4.98 14.13 20.14
C ARG A 122 -4.06 13.84 18.95
N ARG A 123 -3.94 12.58 18.56
CA ARG A 123 -3.16 12.18 17.38
C ARG A 123 -3.65 12.90 16.13
N ASN A 124 -4.96 12.87 15.87
CA ASN A 124 -5.54 13.45 14.67
C ASN A 124 -5.43 14.98 14.67
N GLU A 125 -5.57 15.64 15.82
CA GLU A 125 -5.37 17.08 15.94
C GLU A 125 -3.93 17.48 15.57
N ILE A 126 -2.94 16.78 16.12
CA ILE A 126 -1.53 17.06 15.82
C ILE A 126 -1.21 16.74 14.36
N LEU A 127 -1.68 15.58 13.84
CA LEU A 127 -1.48 15.18 12.45
C LEU A 127 -2.03 16.23 11.48
N LYS A 128 -3.26 16.72 11.71
CA LYS A 128 -3.86 17.79 10.89
C LYS A 128 -3.05 19.07 10.95
N GLY A 129 -2.56 19.46 12.12
CA GLY A 129 -1.70 20.63 12.28
C GLY A 129 -0.38 20.52 11.51
N LEU A 130 0.27 19.36 11.58
CA LEU A 130 1.49 19.07 10.83
C LEU A 130 1.23 19.08 9.31
N LEU A 131 0.17 18.40 8.87
CA LEU A 131 -0.23 18.38 7.46
C LEU A 131 -0.49 19.79 6.93
N GLN A 132 -1.23 20.61 7.68
CA GLN A 132 -1.52 21.97 7.27
C GLN A 132 -0.26 22.81 7.15
N THR A 133 0.69 22.64 8.06
CA THR A 133 1.96 23.38 8.05
C THR A 133 2.84 22.97 6.88
N GLU A 134 3.07 21.67 6.71
CA GLU A 134 3.96 21.17 5.68
C GLU A 134 3.38 21.31 4.27
N ALA A 135 2.07 21.13 4.13
CA ALA A 135 1.40 21.44 2.86
C ALA A 135 1.55 22.92 2.49
N ARG A 136 1.29 23.83 3.45
CA ARG A 136 1.45 25.26 3.17
C ARG A 136 2.88 25.60 2.75
N ASN A 137 3.88 25.04 3.41
CA ASN A 137 5.29 25.22 3.06
C ASN A 137 5.59 24.71 1.65
N ALA A 138 5.15 23.49 1.35
CA ALA A 138 5.40 22.87 0.05
C ALA A 138 4.72 23.61 -1.10
N PHE A 139 3.46 24.00 -0.95
CA PHE A 139 2.70 24.71 -2.00
C PHE A 139 3.17 26.16 -2.21
N SER A 140 3.65 26.84 -1.17
CA SER A 140 4.14 28.22 -1.26
C SER A 140 5.37 28.42 -2.12
N GLU A 141 6.04 27.34 -2.52
CA GLU A 141 7.22 27.42 -3.40
C GLU A 141 6.86 27.41 -4.89
N PHE A 142 5.64 27.02 -5.26
CA PHE A 142 5.17 26.86 -6.62
C PHE A 142 4.14 27.95 -6.99
N ASN A 143 4.18 28.42 -8.23
CA ASN A 143 3.12 29.26 -8.76
C ASN A 143 1.87 28.41 -9.06
N ALA A 144 0.70 29.04 -9.08
CA ALA A 144 -0.58 28.34 -9.24
C ALA A 144 -0.61 27.41 -10.48
N TYR A 145 -0.12 27.89 -11.61
CA TYR A 145 -0.08 27.15 -12.87
C TYR A 145 0.93 25.99 -12.88
N GLU A 146 1.95 26.04 -12.01
CA GLU A 146 2.97 24.98 -11.89
C GLU A 146 2.52 23.84 -10.99
N ILE A 147 1.54 24.07 -10.13
CA ILE A 147 1.11 23.10 -9.11
C ILE A 147 0.62 21.79 -9.75
N TYR A 148 -0.19 21.86 -10.80
CA TYR A 148 -0.68 20.67 -11.50
C TYR A 148 0.43 19.85 -12.17
N ALA A 149 1.42 20.54 -12.74
CA ALA A 149 2.55 19.90 -13.41
C ALA A 149 3.54 19.28 -12.40
N ASN A 150 3.62 19.83 -11.17
CA ASN A 150 4.61 19.44 -10.17
C ASN A 150 4.01 18.71 -8.97
N GLN A 151 2.84 18.08 -9.09
CA GLN A 151 2.17 17.38 -7.99
C GLN A 151 3.08 16.34 -7.32
N GLU A 152 3.83 15.56 -8.08
CA GLU A 152 4.77 14.58 -7.55
C GLU A 152 5.90 15.24 -6.75
N GLY A 153 6.42 16.38 -7.21
CA GLY A 153 7.45 17.15 -6.51
C GLY A 153 6.94 17.71 -5.19
N ILE A 154 5.71 18.23 -5.18
CA ILE A 154 5.04 18.75 -3.98
C ILE A 154 4.79 17.61 -3.00
N GLN A 155 4.25 16.47 -3.47
CA GLN A 155 4.01 15.29 -2.66
C GLN A 155 5.30 14.80 -2.01
N LYS A 156 6.39 14.70 -2.76
CA LYS A 156 7.69 14.28 -2.26
C LYS A 156 8.19 15.20 -1.15
N ARG A 157 8.07 16.53 -1.31
CA ARG A 157 8.45 17.50 -0.27
C ARG A 157 7.64 17.32 1.00
N ILE A 158 6.32 17.14 0.88
CA ILE A 158 5.46 16.88 2.02
C ILE A 158 5.89 15.59 2.73
N VAL A 159 6.16 14.53 1.98
CA VAL A 159 6.64 13.24 2.52
C VAL A 159 7.95 13.41 3.27
N ASP A 160 8.93 14.08 2.67
CA ASP A 160 10.27 14.27 3.24
C ASP A 160 10.23 15.12 4.53
N ALA A 161 9.32 16.10 4.60
CA ALA A 161 9.13 16.96 5.77
C ALA A 161 8.31 16.26 6.87
N LEU A 162 7.24 15.54 6.52
CA LEU A 162 6.35 14.88 7.49
C LEU A 162 6.96 13.63 8.12
N LYS A 163 7.69 12.83 7.38
CA LYS A 163 8.23 11.56 7.85
C LYS A 163 9.00 11.66 9.16
N PRO A 164 9.99 12.57 9.31
CA PRO A 164 10.73 12.72 10.58
C PRO A 164 9.83 13.27 11.70
N GLN A 165 8.86 14.13 11.38
CA GLN A 165 7.97 14.71 12.38
C GLN A 165 6.97 13.70 12.92
N LEU A 166 6.39 12.85 12.06
CA LEU A 166 5.50 11.77 12.49
C LEU A 166 6.23 10.78 13.39
N ALA A 167 7.47 10.43 13.05
CA ALA A 167 8.29 9.52 13.85
C ALA A 167 8.66 10.11 15.22
N SER A 168 8.97 11.40 15.30
CA SER A 168 9.44 12.04 16.54
C SER A 168 8.29 12.56 17.42
N GLN A 169 7.26 13.13 16.80
CA GLN A 169 6.15 13.72 17.54
C GLN A 169 5.02 12.72 17.82
N LEU A 170 4.66 11.88 16.85
CA LEU A 170 3.51 10.99 16.94
C LEU A 170 3.89 9.51 17.13
N GLN A 171 5.18 9.16 17.11
CA GLN A 171 5.63 7.76 17.17
C GLN A 171 5.02 6.88 16.06
N LEU A 172 4.70 7.50 14.91
CA LEU A 172 4.08 6.86 13.78
C LEU A 172 5.11 6.58 12.69
N VAL A 173 4.92 5.46 12.00
CA VAL A 173 5.62 5.14 10.76
C VAL A 173 4.70 5.49 9.60
N MET A 174 5.16 6.39 8.73
CA MET A 174 4.42 6.78 7.54
C MET A 174 4.62 5.75 6.42
N GLU A 175 3.54 5.27 5.83
CA GLU A 175 3.55 4.37 4.67
C GLU A 175 3.44 5.15 3.37
N SER A 176 2.43 6.03 3.27
CA SER A 176 2.19 6.81 2.06
C SER A 176 1.50 8.13 2.35
N VAL A 177 1.68 9.07 1.44
CA VAL A 177 0.93 10.32 1.38
C VAL A 177 0.35 10.41 -0.03
N GLN A 178 -0.92 10.75 -0.14
CA GLN A 178 -1.57 10.99 -1.42
C GLN A 178 -2.13 12.41 -1.43
N LEU A 179 -1.89 13.11 -2.52
CA LEU A 179 -2.46 14.42 -2.77
C LEU A 179 -3.70 14.27 -3.66
N GLY A 180 -4.82 14.80 -3.19
CA GLY A 180 -5.98 15.00 -4.03
C GLY A 180 -5.75 16.11 -5.06
N ASN A 181 -6.63 16.21 -6.03
CA ASN A 181 -6.56 17.29 -7.00
C ASN A 181 -6.71 18.64 -6.30
N PRO A 182 -5.84 19.61 -6.59
CA PRO A 182 -5.99 20.98 -6.11
C PRO A 182 -7.27 21.62 -6.69
N ASP A 183 -8.03 22.27 -5.82
CA ASP A 183 -9.24 23.01 -6.16
C ASP A 183 -8.96 24.49 -5.89
N PHE A 184 -8.87 25.29 -6.94
CA PHE A 184 -8.57 26.71 -6.84
C PHE A 184 -9.84 27.50 -6.48
N ALA A 185 -9.69 28.48 -5.60
CA ALA A 185 -10.79 29.38 -5.23
C ALA A 185 -11.21 30.33 -6.36
N ASP A 186 -10.41 30.47 -7.42
CA ASP A 186 -10.68 31.27 -8.63
C ASP A 186 -10.67 30.36 -9.86
N ASP A 187 -11.84 30.19 -10.47
CA ASP A 187 -12.06 29.37 -11.67
C ASP A 187 -11.17 29.77 -12.85
N ARG A 188 -10.76 31.06 -12.93
CA ARG A 188 -9.88 31.55 -14.00
C ARG A 188 -8.47 31.00 -13.86
N ILE A 189 -7.99 30.87 -12.61
CA ILE A 189 -6.67 30.29 -12.33
C ILE A 189 -6.71 28.79 -12.62
N GLU A 190 -7.79 28.12 -12.25
CA GLU A 190 -7.98 26.70 -12.54
C GLU A 190 -8.02 26.42 -14.04
N ALA A 191 -8.75 27.22 -14.82
CA ALA A 191 -8.81 27.10 -16.27
C ALA A 191 -7.42 27.32 -16.91
N ALA A 192 -6.70 28.36 -16.49
CA ALA A 192 -5.35 28.64 -16.99
C ALA A 192 -4.34 27.54 -16.62
N ALA A 193 -4.38 27.04 -15.40
CA ALA A 193 -3.53 25.93 -14.95
C ALA A 193 -3.82 24.63 -15.72
N SER A 194 -5.10 24.35 -15.97
CA SER A 194 -5.53 23.18 -16.77
C SER A 194 -5.05 23.28 -18.22
N GLU A 195 -5.09 24.46 -18.81
CA GLU A 195 -4.60 24.72 -20.17
C GLU A 195 -3.08 24.49 -20.27
N VAL A 196 -2.31 24.95 -19.28
CA VAL A 196 -0.86 24.73 -19.24
C VAL A 196 -0.54 23.21 -19.20
N VAL A 197 -1.24 22.46 -18.36
CA VAL A 197 -1.07 20.99 -18.27
C VAL A 197 -1.47 20.30 -19.58
N ALA A 198 -2.55 20.74 -20.22
CA ALA A 198 -2.97 20.19 -21.52
C ALA A 198 -1.89 20.42 -22.59
N ASN A 199 -1.36 21.64 -22.66
CA ASN A 199 -0.29 22.01 -23.58
C ASN A 199 1.01 21.23 -23.32
N GLU A 200 1.37 21.01 -22.06
CA GLU A 200 2.56 20.25 -21.70
C GLU A 200 2.40 18.76 -22.04
N LYS A 201 1.24 18.16 -21.78
CA LYS A 201 0.93 16.78 -22.21
C LYS A 201 0.94 16.63 -23.73
N GLN A 202 0.43 17.63 -24.45
CA GLN A 202 0.47 17.63 -25.91
C GLN A 202 1.94 17.67 -26.40
N LYS A 203 2.76 18.54 -25.83
CA LYS A 203 4.18 18.64 -26.16
C LYS A 203 4.92 17.32 -25.87
N GLN A 204 4.69 16.71 -24.73
CA GLN A 204 5.26 15.39 -24.39
C GLN A 204 4.81 14.30 -25.38
N ALA A 205 3.54 14.32 -25.80
CA ALA A 205 3.02 13.38 -26.80
C ALA A 205 3.67 13.60 -28.18
N GLU A 206 3.92 14.84 -28.56
CA GLU A 206 4.62 15.17 -29.80
C GLU A 206 6.11 14.76 -29.75
N GLU A 207 6.78 14.99 -28.63
CA GLU A 207 8.17 14.55 -28.40
C GLU A 207 8.27 13.01 -28.46
N ALA A 208 7.34 12.31 -27.80
CA ALA A 208 7.30 10.84 -27.84
C ALA A 208 7.05 10.31 -29.27
N LYS A 209 6.17 10.95 -30.04
CA LYS A 209 5.94 10.60 -31.45
C LYS A 209 7.19 10.83 -32.31
N LEU A 210 7.90 11.92 -32.06
CA LEU A 210 9.12 12.27 -32.78
C LEU A 210 10.26 11.28 -32.46
N GLU A 211 10.36 10.87 -31.19
CA GLU A 211 11.31 9.85 -30.77
C GLU A 211 10.98 8.47 -31.35
N ALA A 212 9.71 8.07 -31.32
CA ALA A 212 9.27 6.84 -31.97
C ALA A 212 9.55 6.86 -33.50
N ALA A 213 9.35 8.00 -34.16
CA ALA A 213 9.69 8.17 -35.57
C ALA A 213 11.19 8.07 -35.84
N LYS A 214 12.03 8.63 -34.95
CA LYS A 214 13.50 8.50 -35.04
C LYS A 214 13.93 7.05 -34.88
N ILE A 215 13.40 6.34 -33.88
CA ILE A 215 13.67 4.91 -33.65
C ILE A 215 13.25 4.09 -34.88
N SER A 216 12.04 4.35 -35.41
CA SER A 216 11.56 3.66 -36.61
C SER A 216 12.45 3.93 -37.84
N ALA A 217 12.93 5.17 -38.03
CA ALA A 217 13.85 5.50 -39.09
C ALA A 217 15.21 4.80 -38.93
N GLN A 218 15.75 4.77 -37.71
CA GLN A 218 16.99 4.05 -37.40
C GLN A 218 16.83 2.54 -37.63
N THR A 219 15.71 1.97 -37.22
CA THR A 219 15.43 0.54 -37.44
C THR A 219 15.39 0.23 -38.94
N LYS A 220 14.71 1.05 -39.73
CA LYS A 220 14.69 0.89 -41.20
C LYS A 220 16.09 1.02 -41.82
N GLN A 221 16.89 1.94 -41.31
CA GLN A 221 18.28 2.12 -41.77
C GLN A 221 19.15 0.91 -41.45
N ILE A 222 19.02 0.36 -40.26
CA ILE A 222 19.73 -0.85 -39.82
C ILE A 222 19.23 -2.04 -40.65
N GLU A 223 17.94 -2.16 -40.89
CA GLU A 223 17.38 -3.18 -41.78
C GLU A 223 17.95 -3.07 -43.21
N ALA A 224 17.97 -1.86 -43.78
CA ALA A 224 18.53 -1.63 -45.10
C ALA A 224 20.03 -1.98 -45.16
N GLN A 225 20.80 -1.66 -44.15
CA GLN A 225 22.22 -2.05 -44.03
C GLN A 225 22.37 -3.58 -43.89
N THR A 226 21.47 -4.22 -43.14
CA THR A 226 21.45 -5.68 -42.97
C THR A 226 21.15 -6.37 -44.31
N TYR A 227 20.19 -5.85 -45.10
CA TYR A 227 19.88 -6.36 -46.41
C TYR A 227 20.95 -6.07 -47.47
N ALA A 228 21.80 -5.07 -47.26
CA ALA A 228 22.94 -4.78 -48.12
C ALA A 228 24.14 -5.72 -47.90
N ASN A 229 24.17 -6.44 -46.76
CA ASN A 229 25.24 -7.39 -46.42
C ASN A 229 24.80 -8.83 -46.72
N PRO A 230 25.35 -9.50 -47.78
CA PRO A 230 24.91 -10.84 -48.20
C PRO A 230 25.06 -11.91 -47.11
N ALA A 231 26.07 -11.80 -46.23
CA ALA A 231 26.26 -12.75 -45.14
C ALA A 231 25.16 -12.65 -44.06
N LEU A 232 24.65 -11.44 -43.77
CA LEU A 232 23.55 -11.22 -42.84
C LEU A 232 22.20 -11.62 -43.41
N LEU A 233 22.04 -11.50 -44.74
CA LEU A 233 20.87 -11.99 -45.49
C LEU A 233 20.72 -13.50 -45.37
N ASP A 234 21.83 -14.23 -45.49
CA ASP A 234 21.81 -15.69 -45.36
C ASP A 234 21.48 -16.15 -43.94
N ILE A 235 22.00 -15.48 -42.92
CA ILE A 235 21.62 -15.75 -41.51
C ILE A 235 20.15 -15.52 -41.28
N LYS A 236 19.59 -14.43 -41.79
CA LYS A 236 18.17 -14.11 -41.63
C LYS A 236 17.25 -15.06 -42.43
N ARG A 237 17.70 -15.54 -43.55
CA ARG A 237 17.03 -16.62 -44.29
C ARG A 237 16.99 -17.92 -43.50
N LEU A 238 18.10 -18.28 -42.86
CA LEU A 238 18.19 -19.47 -42.04
C LEU A 238 17.28 -19.35 -40.79
N GLU A 239 17.24 -18.18 -40.13
CA GLU A 239 16.35 -17.92 -39.00
C GLU A 239 14.88 -18.06 -39.42
N LEU A 240 14.47 -17.43 -40.52
CA LEU A 240 13.11 -17.56 -41.06
C LEU A 240 12.74 -19.00 -41.43
N GLN A 241 13.69 -19.74 -42.03
CA GLN A 241 13.47 -21.17 -42.33
C GLN A 241 13.26 -21.99 -41.05
N LEU A 242 14.04 -21.71 -40.01
CA LEU A 242 13.96 -22.38 -38.72
C LEU A 242 12.64 -22.05 -38.00
N GLU A 243 12.15 -20.81 -38.12
CA GLU A 243 10.86 -20.39 -37.59
C GLU A 243 9.69 -21.03 -38.32
N ILE A 244 9.77 -21.14 -39.67
CA ILE A 244 8.79 -21.86 -40.49
C ILE A 244 8.78 -23.35 -40.14
N GLU A 245 9.94 -23.97 -39.92
CA GLU A 245 10.01 -25.38 -39.52
C GLU A 245 9.46 -25.59 -38.09
N ARG A 246 9.73 -24.67 -37.16
CA ARG A 246 9.12 -24.71 -35.83
C ARG A 246 7.59 -24.58 -35.90
N ALA A 247 7.09 -23.59 -36.61
CA ALA A 247 5.66 -23.42 -36.80
C ALA A 247 5.00 -24.64 -37.51
N ARG A 248 5.68 -25.25 -38.49
CA ARG A 248 5.24 -26.52 -39.11
C ARG A 248 5.22 -27.67 -38.08
N SER A 249 6.27 -27.81 -37.29
CA SER A 249 6.35 -28.88 -36.28
C SER A 249 5.30 -28.73 -35.19
N GLU A 250 5.02 -27.49 -34.75
CA GLU A 250 3.94 -27.19 -33.81
C GLU A 250 2.56 -27.41 -34.44
N GLY A 251 2.37 -27.00 -35.67
CA GLY A 251 1.15 -27.29 -36.44
C GLY A 251 0.88 -28.79 -36.57
N ILE A 252 1.93 -29.59 -36.81
CA ILE A 252 1.81 -31.05 -36.87
C ILE A 252 1.50 -31.66 -35.49
N LYS A 253 2.14 -31.19 -34.44
CA LYS A 253 1.89 -31.64 -33.04
C LYS A 253 0.47 -31.35 -32.58
N ASN A 254 -0.08 -30.21 -32.98
CA ASN A 254 -1.41 -29.79 -32.57
C ASN A 254 -2.52 -30.24 -33.51
N HIS A 255 -2.21 -30.92 -34.59
CA HIS A 255 -3.19 -31.37 -35.57
C HIS A 255 -3.83 -32.70 -35.11
N GLN A 256 -5.12 -32.67 -34.84
CA GLN A 256 -5.95 -33.86 -34.57
C GLN A 256 -6.68 -34.25 -35.84
N GLY A 257 -6.07 -35.10 -36.66
CA GLY A 257 -6.66 -35.59 -37.89
C GLY A 257 -5.64 -36.01 -38.95
N ALA A 258 -6.11 -36.41 -40.16
CA ALA A 258 -5.24 -36.77 -41.26
C ALA A 258 -4.57 -35.53 -41.89
N LEU A 259 -3.26 -35.48 -41.87
CA LEU A 259 -2.47 -34.39 -42.45
C LEU A 259 -1.97 -34.83 -43.83
N THR A 260 -2.35 -34.10 -44.88
CA THR A 260 -1.83 -34.32 -46.23
C THR A 260 -0.73 -33.32 -46.54
N ILE A 261 0.51 -33.76 -46.64
CA ILE A 261 1.65 -32.90 -46.99
C ILE A 261 1.89 -33.07 -48.51
N MET A 262 1.66 -32.00 -49.25
CA MET A 262 1.96 -31.97 -50.69
C MET A 262 3.39 -31.47 -50.91
N TYR A 263 4.25 -32.31 -51.48
CA TYR A 263 5.54 -31.91 -52.03
C TYR A 263 5.38 -31.51 -53.49
N GLY A 264 6.12 -30.52 -53.96
CA GLY A 264 5.97 -29.84 -55.24
C GLY A 264 6.12 -30.69 -56.54
N SER A 265 5.97 -31.99 -56.46
CA SER A 265 5.91 -32.92 -57.65
C SER A 265 4.56 -33.61 -57.77
N GLY A 266 3.52 -33.18 -57.08
CA GLY A 266 2.15 -33.71 -57.25
C GLY A 266 1.84 -35.08 -56.60
N GLN A 267 2.77 -35.68 -55.87
CA GLN A 267 2.50 -36.88 -55.09
C GLN A 267 2.35 -36.50 -53.60
N GLY A 268 1.12 -36.55 -53.12
CA GLY A 268 0.81 -36.32 -51.67
C GLY A 268 1.05 -37.61 -50.88
N VAL A 269 1.80 -37.54 -49.80
CA VAL A 269 1.91 -38.60 -48.79
C VAL A 269 0.92 -38.31 -47.68
N GLN A 270 -0.03 -39.20 -47.49
CA GLN A 270 -0.94 -39.13 -46.33
C GLN A 270 -0.27 -39.78 -45.12
N LEU A 271 0.02 -38.97 -44.10
CA LEU A 271 0.44 -39.44 -42.81
C LEU A 271 -0.77 -39.44 -41.84
N GLN A 272 -1.21 -40.63 -41.48
CA GLN A 272 -2.20 -40.80 -40.42
C GLN A 272 -1.49 -40.70 -39.05
N VAL A 273 -1.73 -39.63 -38.33
CA VAL A 273 -1.26 -39.50 -36.93
C VAL A 273 -2.31 -40.18 -36.05
N PRO A 274 -1.95 -41.24 -35.29
CA PRO A 274 -2.91 -41.87 -34.40
C PRO A 274 -3.31 -40.89 -33.33
N ALA A 275 -4.62 -40.74 -33.06
CA ALA A 275 -5.16 -39.98 -31.98
C ALA A 275 -4.63 -40.55 -30.65
N GLY A 276 -3.75 -39.82 -29.99
CA GLY A 276 -3.25 -40.18 -28.66
C GLY A 276 -4.43 -40.23 -27.65
N ARG A 277 -4.43 -41.32 -26.86
CA ARG A 277 -5.36 -41.55 -25.76
C ARG A 277 -5.05 -40.62 -24.60
#